data_218c5d596230398e90ba4d85629186bd
#
_entry.id   218c5d596230398e90ba4d85629186bd
#
_cell.length_a   1.000
_cell.length_b   1.000
_cell.length_c   1.000
_cell.angle_alpha   90.00
_cell.angle_beta   90.00
_cell.angle_gamma   90.00
#
_symmetry.space_group_name_H-M   'P 1'
#
loop_
_entity.id
_entity.type
_entity.pdbx_description
1 polymer ?
#
loop_
_entity_poly.entity_id
_entity_poly.type
_entity_poly.pdbx_seq_one_letter_code
_entity_poly.pdbx_strand_id
1 'polypeptide(L)'
;MKTKVIFAFISLLFLALSFSASAEHGLALYGEPKYPANFLHFDYANPQAPKGGTLTLATSYTASSFDKLNPFTVRGRPAPGLLELVFETLAVYSLDETMTQYGLLADDMQLAEDYSSIVFHINPRARFSNGDPVLASDVVYSFETLIGDKASPRFRSFFAKIAKASIVDNRTVRFDFKEANRELAFVVGALPVFSRKWGLDDKGAPLAFDQIVHQPPIASGPYTVEEADYGRGNLTYRLNPDYWGVDEPVRKGTHNFERINYKLFRDYDLQVEAFKAGVFDIMVEGKARNWCCVYKGVRFSEGEAIKKLFPHKNIPAMNGYIFNLRKERFQDVRVRRAFTLAFDFDWVNKNIFYEEYRQPYSYFSTTELAASGLPSEDELGLLEPWRDQLDPAVFGSMVDLPADKRNLRERLIEGQRLLEEAGWVYRDGALRNAKGEPFVLEASLTEGIPLPRIETYLRNLGQYGVIIKRRLTDQVSSRRDMQ
;
A
#
# COMPACT_ATOMS: atom_id res chain seq x y z
N MET A 1 12.76 -54.68 38.07
CA MET A 1 11.57 -54.33 37.24
C MET A 1 10.95 -52.97 37.55
N LYS A 2 11.10 -52.36 38.75
CA LYS A 2 10.48 -51.06 39.07
C LYS A 2 11.16 -49.81 38.47
N THR A 3 12.43 -49.88 38.12
CA THR A 3 13.20 -48.74 37.58
C THR A 3 13.00 -48.53 36.07
N LYS A 4 12.64 -49.54 35.30
CA LYS A 4 12.36 -49.44 33.85
C LYS A 4 10.98 -48.84 33.53
N VAL A 5 10.02 -48.96 34.47
CA VAL A 5 8.67 -48.41 34.31
C VAL A 5 8.65 -46.89 34.54
N ILE A 6 9.49 -46.36 35.42
CA ILE A 6 9.59 -44.92 35.71
C ILE A 6 10.22 -44.17 34.51
N PHE A 7 11.21 -44.78 33.85
CA PHE A 7 11.79 -44.13 32.62
C PHE A 7 10.82 -44.09 31.43
N ALA A 8 9.96 -45.11 31.28
CA ALA A 8 8.94 -45.12 30.22
C ALA A 8 7.83 -44.06 30.48
N PHE A 9 7.47 -43.78 31.74
CA PHE A 9 6.50 -42.76 32.10
C PHE A 9 7.05 -41.35 31.93
N ILE A 10 8.33 -41.10 32.21
CA ILE A 10 8.98 -39.80 32.01
C ILE A 10 9.18 -39.54 30.52
N SER A 11 9.49 -40.53 29.70
CA SER A 11 9.58 -40.39 28.23
C SER A 11 8.22 -40.14 27.58
N LEU A 12 7.12 -40.67 28.14
CA LEU A 12 5.76 -40.41 27.65
C LEU A 12 5.26 -39.03 28.09
N LEU A 13 5.73 -38.50 29.22
CA LEU A 13 5.36 -37.15 29.66
C LEU A 13 6.07 -36.05 28.87
N PHE A 14 7.25 -36.31 28.32
CA PHE A 14 7.94 -35.37 27.41
C PHE A 14 7.39 -35.34 25.99
N LEU A 15 6.64 -36.36 25.54
CA LEU A 15 5.96 -36.36 24.24
C LEU A 15 4.61 -35.67 24.26
N ALA A 16 4.10 -35.28 25.44
CA ALA A 16 2.78 -34.60 25.59
C ALA A 16 2.86 -33.09 25.76
N LEU A 17 4.05 -32.50 25.68
CA LEU A 17 4.21 -31.04 25.46
C LEU A 17 4.18 -30.76 23.96
N SER A 18 3.10 -31.18 23.31
CA SER A 18 2.69 -30.59 22.04
C SER A 18 2.36 -29.13 22.34
N PHE A 19 3.25 -28.23 21.96
CA PHE A 19 2.95 -26.81 21.92
C PHE A 19 1.69 -26.62 21.09
N SER A 20 0.59 -26.29 21.75
CA SER A 20 -0.62 -25.87 21.08
C SER A 20 -0.35 -24.47 20.55
N ALA A 21 0.22 -24.36 19.34
CA ALA A 21 0.07 -23.14 18.58
C ALA A 21 -1.43 -22.87 18.49
N SER A 22 -1.90 -21.76 19.03
CA SER A 22 -3.30 -21.39 18.99
C SER A 22 -3.69 -21.15 17.53
N ALA A 23 -4.69 -21.86 17.07
CA ALA A 23 -5.31 -21.59 15.77
C ALA A 23 -5.89 -20.18 15.78
N GLU A 24 -5.46 -19.33 14.85
CA GLU A 24 -5.86 -17.92 14.80
C GLU A 24 -6.62 -17.62 13.51
N HIS A 25 -7.86 -17.14 13.63
CA HIS A 25 -8.69 -16.70 12.50
C HIS A 25 -8.24 -15.33 11.94
N GLY A 26 -7.43 -14.59 12.71
CA GLY A 26 -6.90 -13.28 12.35
C GLY A 26 -5.58 -13.00 13.06
N LEU A 27 -4.73 -12.22 12.43
CA LEU A 27 -3.44 -11.76 12.94
C LEU A 27 -3.43 -10.24 12.97
N ALA A 28 -3.12 -9.63 14.12
CA ALA A 28 -2.87 -8.22 14.26
C ALA A 28 -1.38 -7.97 14.48
N LEU A 29 -0.77 -7.02 13.76
CA LEU A 29 0.63 -6.65 14.01
C LEU A 29 0.78 -5.94 15.35
N TYR A 30 -0.25 -5.19 15.75
CA TYR A 30 -0.33 -4.44 17.00
C TYR A 30 -1.62 -4.79 17.72
N GLY A 31 -1.52 -5.17 19.00
CA GLY A 31 -2.68 -5.55 19.82
C GLY A 31 -3.34 -6.86 19.36
N GLU A 32 -4.65 -6.94 19.56
CA GLU A 32 -5.49 -8.08 19.23
C GLU A 32 -6.43 -7.74 18.06
N PRO A 33 -6.82 -8.74 17.22
CA PRO A 33 -7.82 -8.53 16.20
C PRO A 33 -9.16 -8.03 16.77
N LYS A 34 -9.76 -7.01 16.14
CA LYS A 34 -11.05 -6.43 16.54
C LYS A 34 -12.20 -7.43 16.44
N TYR A 35 -12.22 -8.22 15.38
CA TYR A 35 -13.31 -9.15 15.11
C TYR A 35 -13.01 -10.51 15.73
N PRO A 36 -13.93 -11.07 16.56
CA PRO A 36 -13.76 -12.37 17.18
C PRO A 36 -13.85 -13.51 16.14
N ALA A 37 -13.41 -14.71 16.48
CA ALA A 37 -13.36 -15.86 15.58
C ALA A 37 -14.71 -16.22 14.94
N ASN A 38 -15.83 -15.87 15.58
CA ASN A 38 -17.19 -16.13 15.12
C ASN A 38 -17.89 -14.90 14.52
N PHE A 39 -17.13 -13.87 14.08
CA PHE A 39 -17.74 -12.71 13.45
C PHE A 39 -18.48 -13.09 12.17
N LEU A 40 -19.52 -12.36 11.84
CA LEU A 40 -20.40 -12.70 10.72
C LEU A 40 -20.07 -11.92 9.44
N HIS A 41 -19.57 -10.72 9.58
CA HIS A 41 -19.11 -9.82 8.50
C HIS A 41 -18.33 -8.66 9.12
N PHE A 42 -17.57 -7.97 8.32
CA PHE A 42 -16.95 -6.70 8.72
C PHE A 42 -18.01 -5.61 8.93
N ASP A 43 -17.80 -4.72 9.91
CA ASP A 43 -18.75 -3.64 10.26
C ASP A 43 -18.99 -2.67 9.10
N TYR A 44 -18.01 -2.51 8.22
CA TYR A 44 -18.11 -1.64 7.04
C TYR A 44 -18.81 -2.32 5.84
N ALA A 45 -19.15 -3.60 5.91
CA ALA A 45 -19.87 -4.34 4.88
C ALA A 45 -21.37 -4.42 5.22
N ASN A 46 -22.23 -4.31 4.20
CA ASN A 46 -23.68 -4.47 4.35
C ASN A 46 -24.15 -5.81 3.79
N PRO A 47 -24.41 -6.82 4.61
CA PRO A 47 -24.91 -8.12 4.14
C PRO A 47 -26.26 -8.06 3.40
N GLN A 48 -27.04 -7.01 3.63
CA GLN A 48 -28.35 -6.78 3.03
C GLN A 48 -28.27 -5.89 1.77
N ALA A 49 -27.08 -5.54 1.31
CA ALA A 49 -26.92 -4.75 0.10
C ALA A 49 -27.55 -5.48 -1.10
N PRO A 50 -28.29 -4.76 -1.98
CA PRO A 50 -28.86 -5.35 -3.18
C PRO A 50 -27.79 -6.02 -4.03
N LYS A 51 -28.10 -7.20 -4.57
CA LYS A 51 -27.25 -7.93 -5.49
C LYS A 51 -27.71 -7.75 -6.93
N GLY A 52 -26.77 -7.68 -7.87
CA GLY A 52 -27.05 -7.57 -9.30
C GLY A 52 -26.67 -6.22 -9.89
N GLY A 53 -27.09 -5.98 -11.12
CA GLY A 53 -26.77 -4.77 -11.85
C GLY A 53 -25.31 -4.69 -12.33
N THR A 54 -24.97 -3.55 -12.91
CA THR A 54 -23.66 -3.30 -13.51
C THR A 54 -23.03 -2.07 -12.86
N LEU A 55 -21.78 -2.20 -12.42
CA LEU A 55 -20.94 -1.08 -11.98
C LEU A 55 -19.97 -0.74 -13.12
N THR A 56 -20.01 0.49 -13.60
CA THR A 56 -19.05 1.00 -14.59
C THR A 56 -17.99 1.86 -13.89
N LEU A 57 -16.74 1.48 -14.04
CA LEU A 57 -15.58 2.16 -13.48
C LEU A 57 -14.72 2.77 -14.59
N ALA A 58 -13.97 3.78 -14.26
CA ALA A 58 -12.90 4.28 -15.11
C ALA A 58 -11.55 3.79 -14.57
N THR A 59 -10.61 3.54 -15.48
CA THR A 59 -9.23 3.31 -15.06
C THR A 59 -8.61 4.60 -14.57
N SER A 60 -7.62 4.48 -13.68
CA SER A 60 -6.79 5.64 -13.34
C SER A 60 -6.13 6.20 -14.62
N TYR A 61 -5.93 7.48 -14.66
CA TYR A 61 -5.39 8.26 -15.80
C TYR A 61 -4.05 7.78 -16.38
N THR A 62 -3.41 6.80 -15.76
CA THR A 62 -2.15 6.21 -16.24
C THR A 62 -2.33 4.97 -17.13
N ALA A 63 -3.55 4.45 -17.27
CA ALA A 63 -3.83 3.22 -18.01
C ALA A 63 -4.79 3.47 -19.16
N SER A 64 -4.26 3.94 -20.29
CA SER A 64 -5.03 4.18 -21.53
C SER A 64 -5.27 2.92 -22.37
N SER A 65 -4.69 1.79 -22.02
CA SER A 65 -4.83 0.50 -22.70
C SER A 65 -4.38 -0.62 -21.77
N PHE A 66 -4.81 -1.83 -22.09
CA PHE A 66 -4.27 -3.08 -21.54
C PHE A 66 -4.05 -4.08 -22.68
N ASP A 67 -3.18 -5.04 -22.48
CA ASP A 67 -2.78 -6.01 -23.50
C ASP A 67 -2.57 -7.42 -22.95
N LYS A 68 -2.88 -7.64 -21.65
CA LYS A 68 -2.75 -8.96 -21.02
C LYS A 68 -3.67 -9.14 -19.82
N LEU A 69 -3.94 -10.42 -19.50
CA LEU A 69 -4.68 -10.87 -18.32
C LEU A 69 -3.76 -11.45 -17.23
N ASN A 70 -2.46 -11.47 -17.41
CA ASN A 70 -1.50 -11.88 -16.39
C ASN A 70 -0.90 -10.65 -15.70
N PRO A 71 -1.27 -10.33 -14.43
CA PRO A 71 -0.77 -9.14 -13.73
C PRO A 71 0.62 -9.33 -13.12
N PHE A 72 1.17 -10.54 -13.18
CA PHE A 72 2.38 -10.90 -12.44
C PHE A 72 3.67 -10.80 -13.26
N THR A 73 3.60 -10.54 -14.56
CA THR A 73 4.74 -10.49 -15.47
C THR A 73 5.18 -9.07 -15.81
N VAL A 74 6.40 -8.89 -16.34
CA VAL A 74 6.97 -7.55 -16.61
C VAL A 74 6.39 -6.92 -17.87
N ARG A 75 6.41 -7.67 -19.00
CA ARG A 75 6.04 -7.13 -20.30
C ARG A 75 4.53 -6.90 -20.39
N GLY A 76 4.13 -5.81 -21.04
CA GLY A 76 2.74 -5.46 -21.26
C GLY A 76 2.07 -4.80 -20.06
N ARG A 77 0.82 -4.39 -20.26
CA ARG A 77 -0.04 -3.75 -19.26
C ARG A 77 -1.18 -4.66 -18.88
N PRO A 78 -1.28 -5.10 -17.62
CA PRO A 78 -2.37 -5.96 -17.20
C PRO A 78 -3.71 -5.22 -17.23
N ALA A 79 -4.77 -5.96 -17.49
CA ALA A 79 -6.14 -5.46 -17.36
C ALA A 79 -6.39 -4.95 -15.92
N PRO A 80 -7.07 -3.80 -15.76
CA PRO A 80 -7.38 -3.25 -14.44
C PRO A 80 -8.35 -4.15 -13.66
N GLY A 81 -8.24 -4.17 -12.33
CA GLY A 81 -9.14 -4.92 -11.45
C GLY A 81 -8.83 -6.42 -11.31
N LEU A 82 -7.86 -6.96 -12.02
CA LEU A 82 -7.54 -8.39 -11.96
C LEU A 82 -7.18 -8.87 -10.55
N LEU A 83 -6.29 -8.15 -9.87
CA LEU A 83 -5.82 -8.56 -8.54
C LEU A 83 -6.92 -8.47 -7.49
N GLU A 84 -7.81 -7.50 -7.61
CA GLU A 84 -8.87 -7.22 -6.65
C GLU A 84 -10.13 -8.08 -6.87
N LEU A 85 -10.39 -8.49 -8.11
CA LEU A 85 -11.65 -9.13 -8.49
C LEU A 85 -11.50 -10.62 -8.78
N VAL A 86 -10.34 -11.04 -9.31
CA VAL A 86 -10.15 -12.40 -9.84
C VAL A 86 -9.26 -13.24 -8.94
N PHE A 87 -8.25 -12.64 -8.31
CA PHE A 87 -7.33 -13.36 -7.44
C PHE A 87 -7.68 -13.15 -5.96
N GLU A 88 -7.53 -14.20 -5.18
CA GLU A 88 -7.61 -14.12 -3.72
C GLU A 88 -6.29 -14.51 -3.08
N THR A 89 -6.14 -14.07 -1.83
CA THR A 89 -4.96 -14.26 -1.00
C THR A 89 -5.26 -15.21 0.16
N LEU A 90 -4.24 -15.69 0.85
CA LEU A 90 -4.43 -16.55 2.01
C LEU A 90 -5.22 -15.85 3.11
N ALA A 91 -4.94 -14.56 3.33
CA ALA A 91 -5.67 -13.70 4.26
C ALA A 91 -5.93 -12.32 3.64
N VAL A 92 -6.88 -11.57 4.18
CA VAL A 92 -7.26 -10.22 3.73
C VAL A 92 -7.10 -9.20 4.85
N TYR A 93 -6.66 -7.99 4.50
CA TYR A 93 -6.61 -6.88 5.43
C TYR A 93 -8.00 -6.39 5.80
N SER A 94 -8.20 -6.11 7.08
CA SER A 94 -9.31 -5.29 7.53
C SER A 94 -9.12 -3.84 7.08
N LEU A 95 -10.22 -3.15 6.71
CA LEU A 95 -10.17 -1.75 6.28
C LEU A 95 -10.35 -0.76 7.44
N ASP A 96 -10.72 -1.26 8.62
CA ASP A 96 -10.98 -0.45 9.81
C ASP A 96 -10.04 -0.77 11.00
N GLU A 97 -8.96 -1.53 10.70
CA GLU A 97 -7.91 -1.86 11.65
C GLU A 97 -6.53 -1.60 11.03
N THR A 98 -5.58 -1.21 11.86
CA THR A 98 -4.20 -0.99 11.42
C THR A 98 -3.44 -2.32 11.38
N MET A 99 -2.97 -2.71 10.20
CA MET A 99 -2.13 -3.91 10.00
C MET A 99 -2.71 -5.19 10.63
N THR A 100 -4.00 -5.44 10.39
CA THR A 100 -4.69 -6.66 10.80
C THR A 100 -5.19 -7.43 9.58
N GLN A 101 -4.94 -8.72 9.51
CA GLN A 101 -5.42 -9.63 8.47
C GLN A 101 -6.30 -10.72 9.08
N TYR A 102 -7.33 -11.12 8.32
CA TYR A 102 -8.22 -12.23 8.63
C TYR A 102 -8.13 -13.29 7.54
N GLY A 103 -8.25 -14.55 7.92
CA GLY A 103 -8.20 -15.66 6.98
C GLY A 103 -9.27 -15.55 5.89
N LEU A 104 -8.89 -15.97 4.66
CA LEU A 104 -9.78 -16.08 3.50
C LEU A 104 -9.60 -17.45 2.84
N LEU A 105 -8.59 -17.63 1.96
CA LEU A 105 -8.25 -18.95 1.45
C LEU A 105 -7.70 -19.87 2.55
N ALA A 106 -7.12 -19.29 3.59
CA ALA A 106 -6.82 -19.99 4.83
C ALA A 106 -7.93 -19.71 5.85
N ASP A 107 -8.42 -20.73 6.52
CA ASP A 107 -9.36 -20.63 7.64
C ASP A 107 -8.66 -20.64 9.01
N ASP A 108 -7.38 -20.99 9.03
CA ASP A 108 -6.52 -20.98 10.21
C ASP A 108 -5.10 -20.54 9.86
N MET A 109 -4.49 -19.78 10.77
CA MET A 109 -3.14 -19.23 10.68
C MET A 109 -2.41 -19.49 12.00
N GLN A 110 -1.22 -20.07 11.94
CA GLN A 110 -0.42 -20.40 13.12
C GLN A 110 0.98 -19.82 12.98
N LEU A 111 1.17 -18.64 13.54
CA LEU A 111 2.48 -17.99 13.61
C LEU A 111 3.32 -18.62 14.72
N ALA A 112 4.55 -19.01 14.40
CA ALA A 112 5.47 -19.54 15.41
C ALA A 112 5.79 -18.46 16.47
N GLU A 113 5.91 -18.87 17.73
CA GLU A 113 6.21 -17.95 18.86
C GLU A 113 7.52 -17.17 18.68
N ASP A 114 8.50 -17.78 18.02
CA ASP A 114 9.78 -17.17 17.68
C ASP A 114 9.75 -16.37 16.37
N TYR A 115 8.58 -16.23 15.72
CA TYR A 115 8.39 -15.54 14.46
C TYR A 115 9.26 -16.06 13.31
N SER A 116 9.69 -17.32 13.35
CA SER A 116 10.53 -17.93 12.32
C SER A 116 9.74 -18.53 11.16
N SER A 117 8.45 -18.77 11.35
CA SER A 117 7.59 -19.42 10.36
C SER A 117 6.11 -19.19 10.62
N ILE A 118 5.29 -19.45 9.60
CA ILE A 118 3.83 -19.48 9.72
C ILE A 118 3.27 -20.68 8.98
N VAL A 119 2.21 -21.27 9.55
CA VAL A 119 1.43 -22.36 8.94
C VAL A 119 0.04 -21.82 8.61
N PHE A 120 -0.44 -22.13 7.39
CA PHE A 120 -1.80 -21.83 6.94
C PHE A 120 -2.54 -23.13 6.68
N HIS A 121 -3.74 -23.24 7.18
CA HIS A 121 -4.67 -24.31 6.82
C HIS A 121 -5.66 -23.80 5.77
N ILE A 122 -5.72 -24.46 4.61
CA ILE A 122 -6.53 -24.01 3.47
C ILE A 122 -7.99 -24.43 3.69
N ASN A 123 -8.89 -23.45 3.62
CA ASN A 123 -10.32 -23.60 3.79
C ASN A 123 -10.85 -24.74 2.89
N PRO A 124 -11.50 -25.77 3.45
CA PRO A 124 -11.99 -26.93 2.68
C PRO A 124 -13.05 -26.54 1.64
N ARG A 125 -13.69 -25.38 1.77
CA ARG A 125 -14.67 -24.85 0.82
C ARG A 125 -14.02 -24.13 -0.35
N ALA A 126 -12.77 -23.66 -0.22
CA ALA A 126 -12.09 -22.86 -1.24
C ALA A 126 -12.03 -23.59 -2.59
N ARG A 127 -12.47 -22.90 -3.65
CA ARG A 127 -12.51 -23.40 -5.02
C ARG A 127 -12.01 -22.34 -5.99
N PHE A 128 -11.37 -22.82 -7.04
CA PHE A 128 -11.10 -21.99 -8.22
C PHE A 128 -12.35 -21.81 -9.10
N SER A 129 -12.30 -20.86 -10.01
CA SER A 129 -13.39 -20.54 -10.94
C SER A 129 -13.80 -21.70 -11.86
N ASN A 130 -12.95 -22.71 -12.02
CA ASN A 130 -13.22 -23.95 -12.76
C ASN A 130 -13.80 -25.07 -11.87
N GLY A 131 -14.09 -24.82 -10.60
CA GLY A 131 -14.63 -25.76 -9.63
C GLY A 131 -13.60 -26.64 -8.91
N ASP A 132 -12.34 -26.63 -9.31
CA ASP A 132 -11.28 -27.40 -8.63
C ASP A 132 -11.06 -26.88 -7.21
N PRO A 133 -10.75 -27.75 -6.22
CA PRO A 133 -10.40 -27.32 -4.88
C PRO A 133 -9.07 -26.58 -4.87
N VAL A 134 -8.97 -25.55 -4.03
CA VAL A 134 -7.67 -24.91 -3.73
C VAL A 134 -6.93 -25.83 -2.75
N LEU A 135 -5.69 -26.17 -3.06
CA LEU A 135 -4.86 -27.08 -2.26
C LEU A 135 -3.54 -26.41 -1.86
N ALA A 136 -2.87 -26.96 -0.84
CA ALA A 136 -1.55 -26.51 -0.42
C ALA A 136 -0.52 -26.51 -1.57
N SER A 137 -0.66 -27.45 -2.50
CA SER A 137 0.19 -27.52 -3.70
C SER A 137 0.00 -26.33 -4.66
N ASP A 138 -1.19 -25.71 -4.71
CA ASP A 138 -1.43 -24.52 -5.54
C ASP A 138 -0.83 -23.27 -4.88
N VAL A 139 -0.85 -23.22 -3.54
CA VAL A 139 -0.22 -22.15 -2.77
C VAL A 139 1.31 -22.16 -2.96
N VAL A 140 1.93 -23.35 -2.82
CA VAL A 140 3.38 -23.50 -3.04
C VAL A 140 3.74 -23.16 -4.49
N TYR A 141 2.97 -23.66 -5.46
CA TYR A 141 3.15 -23.34 -6.87
C TYR A 141 3.06 -21.83 -7.15
N SER A 142 2.07 -21.15 -6.58
CA SER A 142 1.90 -19.71 -6.74
C SER A 142 3.09 -18.94 -6.18
N PHE A 143 3.54 -19.30 -4.97
CA PHE A 143 4.71 -18.70 -4.36
C PHE A 143 5.97 -18.89 -5.20
N GLU A 144 6.31 -20.13 -5.57
CA GLU A 144 7.49 -20.46 -6.37
C GLU A 144 7.47 -19.76 -7.73
N THR A 145 6.30 -19.69 -8.38
CA THR A 145 6.12 -18.98 -9.64
C THR A 145 6.39 -17.48 -9.48
N LEU A 146 5.86 -16.86 -8.41
CA LEU A 146 6.01 -15.42 -8.20
C LEU A 146 7.43 -15.00 -7.80
N ILE A 147 8.20 -15.85 -7.14
CA ILE A 147 9.62 -15.60 -6.87
C ILE A 147 10.54 -16.02 -8.03
N GLY A 148 10.01 -16.72 -9.03
CA GLY A 148 10.73 -17.18 -10.20
C GLY A 148 11.14 -16.06 -11.17
N ASP A 149 12.03 -16.38 -12.11
CA ASP A 149 12.62 -15.43 -13.05
C ASP A 149 11.65 -14.92 -14.13
N LYS A 150 10.53 -15.60 -14.35
CA LYS A 150 9.47 -15.25 -15.30
C LYS A 150 8.44 -14.27 -14.73
N ALA A 151 8.38 -14.12 -13.42
CA ALA A 151 7.55 -13.14 -12.77
C ALA A 151 8.24 -11.76 -12.67
N SER A 152 7.45 -10.73 -12.39
CA SER A 152 7.96 -9.39 -12.17
C SER A 152 8.91 -9.34 -10.94
N PRO A 153 10.07 -8.68 -11.05
CA PRO A 153 11.04 -8.56 -9.94
C PRO A 153 10.45 -8.01 -8.65
N ARG A 154 9.37 -7.23 -8.73
CA ARG A 154 8.68 -6.69 -7.54
C ARG A 154 8.21 -7.79 -6.60
N PHE A 155 7.75 -8.94 -7.11
CA PHE A 155 7.31 -10.05 -6.27
C PHE A 155 8.48 -10.77 -5.60
N ARG A 156 9.61 -10.93 -6.32
CA ARG A 156 10.84 -11.45 -5.71
C ARG A 156 11.33 -10.55 -4.57
N SER A 157 11.27 -9.23 -4.76
CA SER A 157 11.62 -8.28 -3.71
C SER A 157 10.64 -8.32 -2.54
N PHE A 158 9.35 -8.45 -2.83
CA PHE A 158 8.31 -8.51 -1.82
C PHE A 158 8.42 -9.75 -0.94
N PHE A 159 8.68 -10.92 -1.55
CA PHE A 159 8.86 -12.18 -0.84
C PHE A 159 10.33 -12.52 -0.52
N ALA A 160 11.25 -11.57 -0.65
CA ALA A 160 12.69 -11.83 -0.54
C ALA A 160 13.13 -12.43 0.80
N LYS A 161 12.41 -12.15 1.88
CA LYS A 161 12.69 -12.66 3.25
C LYS A 161 12.01 -13.99 3.58
N ILE A 162 11.19 -14.52 2.66
CA ILE A 162 10.64 -15.87 2.79
C ILE A 162 11.69 -16.87 2.28
N ALA A 163 12.04 -17.83 3.12
CA ALA A 163 13.06 -18.83 2.78
C ALA A 163 12.47 -19.94 1.93
N LYS A 164 11.29 -20.45 2.30
CA LYS A 164 10.69 -21.62 1.67
C LYS A 164 9.20 -21.71 1.95
N ALA A 165 8.44 -22.23 0.99
CA ALA A 165 7.09 -22.78 1.18
C ALA A 165 7.15 -24.31 1.13
N SER A 166 6.44 -24.99 2.03
CA SER A 166 6.46 -26.46 2.14
C SER A 166 5.05 -27.00 2.35
N ILE A 167 4.70 -28.06 1.63
CA ILE A 167 3.44 -28.77 1.83
C ILE A 167 3.59 -29.65 3.06
N VAL A 168 2.72 -29.46 4.06
CA VAL A 168 2.63 -30.34 5.24
C VAL A 168 1.66 -31.48 4.94
N ASP A 169 0.51 -31.16 4.40
CA ASP A 169 -0.49 -32.09 3.87
C ASP A 169 -1.28 -31.42 2.73
N ASN A 170 -2.34 -32.06 2.25
CA ASN A 170 -3.13 -31.55 1.10
C ASN A 170 -3.72 -30.16 1.31
N ARG A 171 -3.91 -29.73 2.56
CA ARG A 171 -4.53 -28.44 2.92
C ARG A 171 -3.67 -27.58 3.84
N THR A 172 -2.52 -28.05 4.25
CA THR A 172 -1.65 -27.35 5.18
C THR A 172 -0.34 -26.97 4.49
N VAL A 173 -0.02 -25.69 4.48
CA VAL A 173 1.22 -25.14 3.94
C VAL A 173 1.97 -24.40 5.03
N ARG A 174 3.29 -24.60 5.08
CA ARG A 174 4.20 -23.91 5.99
C ARG A 174 5.13 -23.01 5.19
N PHE A 175 5.32 -21.79 5.69
CA PHE A 175 6.32 -20.85 5.21
C PHE A 175 7.39 -20.64 6.28
N ASP A 176 8.64 -20.89 5.93
CA ASP A 176 9.79 -20.62 6.78
C ASP A 176 10.40 -19.26 6.37
N PHE A 177 10.82 -18.46 7.34
CA PHE A 177 11.39 -17.15 7.14
C PHE A 177 12.92 -17.19 7.19
N LYS A 178 13.59 -16.27 6.51
CA LYS A 178 15.06 -16.13 6.57
C LYS A 178 15.55 -15.47 7.85
N GLU A 179 14.68 -14.76 8.52
CA GLU A 179 14.90 -14.07 9.79
C GLU A 179 13.60 -14.09 10.61
N ALA A 180 13.71 -14.09 11.92
CA ALA A 180 12.57 -13.99 12.82
C ALA A 180 11.94 -12.57 12.69
N ASN A 181 10.74 -12.51 12.10
CA ASN A 181 10.06 -11.23 11.91
C ASN A 181 8.54 -11.46 11.77
N ARG A 182 7.77 -10.91 12.71
CA ARG A 182 6.31 -11.00 12.74
C ARG A 182 5.64 -10.45 11.48
N GLU A 183 6.20 -9.40 10.86
CA GLU A 183 5.63 -8.77 9.66
C GLU A 183 5.59 -9.72 8.46
N LEU A 184 6.45 -10.73 8.42
CA LEU A 184 6.52 -11.67 7.30
C LEU A 184 5.27 -12.56 7.19
N ALA A 185 4.54 -12.76 8.30
CA ALA A 185 3.24 -13.41 8.28
C ALA A 185 2.24 -12.66 7.39
N PHE A 186 2.22 -11.33 7.48
CA PHE A 186 1.35 -10.46 6.68
C PHE A 186 1.77 -10.42 5.21
N VAL A 187 3.07 -10.49 4.96
CA VAL A 187 3.60 -10.60 3.59
C VAL A 187 3.11 -11.89 2.92
N VAL A 188 3.19 -13.01 3.63
CA VAL A 188 2.71 -14.31 3.10
C VAL A 188 1.18 -14.35 3.04
N GLY A 189 0.48 -13.81 4.04
CA GLY A 189 -0.98 -13.70 4.04
C GLY A 189 -1.52 -13.00 2.79
N ALA A 190 -0.76 -12.05 2.23
CA ALA A 190 -1.11 -11.34 1.00
C ALA A 190 -0.66 -12.07 -0.29
N LEU A 191 -0.27 -13.34 -0.23
CA LEU A 191 0.12 -14.15 -1.41
C LEU A 191 -1.12 -14.42 -2.28
N PRO A 192 -1.17 -13.93 -3.53
CA PRO A 192 -2.23 -14.29 -4.46
C PRO A 192 -2.05 -15.75 -4.92
N VAL A 193 -3.14 -16.51 -4.87
CA VAL A 193 -3.15 -17.92 -5.22
C VAL A 193 -3.86 -18.15 -6.55
N PHE A 194 -3.27 -18.98 -7.40
CA PHE A 194 -3.84 -19.37 -8.70
C PHE A 194 -3.56 -20.85 -9.00
N SER A 195 -4.45 -21.42 -9.83
CA SER A 195 -4.38 -22.83 -10.19
C SER A 195 -3.16 -23.14 -11.06
N ARG A 196 -2.54 -24.28 -10.82
CA ARG A 196 -1.49 -24.84 -11.69
C ARG A 196 -1.99 -25.19 -13.10
N LYS A 197 -3.33 -25.24 -13.30
CA LYS A 197 -3.94 -25.44 -14.61
C LYS A 197 -4.06 -24.15 -15.41
N TRP A 198 -3.81 -22.97 -14.82
CA TRP A 198 -3.76 -21.73 -15.55
C TRP A 198 -2.47 -21.67 -16.37
N GLY A 199 -2.63 -21.46 -17.68
CA GLY A 199 -1.50 -21.44 -18.63
C GLY A 199 -1.15 -22.80 -19.21
N LEU A 200 -2.09 -23.74 -19.23
CA LEU A 200 -1.94 -24.94 -20.08
C LEU A 200 -2.29 -24.60 -21.53
N ASP A 201 -1.55 -25.16 -22.48
CA ASP A 201 -1.88 -25.08 -23.91
C ASP A 201 -2.99 -26.06 -24.28
N ASP A 202 -3.41 -26.07 -25.56
CA ASP A 202 -4.46 -26.92 -26.07
C ASP A 202 -4.15 -28.44 -25.96
N LYS A 203 -2.89 -28.80 -25.71
CA LYS A 203 -2.43 -30.16 -25.49
C LYS A 203 -2.27 -30.50 -24.00
N GLY A 204 -2.58 -29.55 -23.11
CA GLY A 204 -2.42 -29.70 -21.69
C GLY A 204 -0.97 -29.52 -21.19
N ALA A 205 -0.06 -29.02 -22.01
CA ALA A 205 1.31 -28.73 -21.60
C ALA A 205 1.43 -27.31 -21.01
N PRO A 206 2.24 -27.09 -19.94
CA PRO A 206 2.37 -25.81 -19.30
C PRO A 206 3.15 -24.81 -20.19
N LEU A 207 2.58 -23.64 -20.41
CA LEU A 207 3.27 -22.50 -20.99
C LEU A 207 4.27 -21.90 -19.99
N ALA A 208 5.34 -21.27 -20.49
CA ALA A 208 6.15 -20.43 -19.62
C ALA A 208 5.29 -19.29 -19.05
N PHE A 209 5.48 -18.98 -17.77
CA PHE A 209 4.58 -18.05 -17.05
C PHE A 209 4.47 -16.66 -17.69
N ASP A 210 5.55 -16.18 -18.32
CA ASP A 210 5.58 -14.92 -19.05
C ASP A 210 4.94 -15.00 -20.47
N GLN A 211 4.56 -16.19 -20.93
CA GLN A 211 3.81 -16.43 -22.16
C GLN A 211 2.30 -16.56 -21.94
N ILE A 212 1.86 -16.66 -20.69
CA ILE A 212 0.43 -16.60 -20.34
C ILE A 212 -0.02 -15.15 -20.47
N VAL A 213 -0.55 -14.76 -21.61
CA VAL A 213 -0.88 -13.35 -21.91
C VAL A 213 -2.38 -13.10 -21.90
N HIS A 214 -3.14 -13.82 -22.73
CA HIS A 214 -4.56 -13.57 -22.97
C HIS A 214 -5.49 -14.62 -22.36
N GLN A 215 -4.94 -15.68 -21.80
CA GLN A 215 -5.76 -16.70 -21.15
C GLN A 215 -6.39 -16.15 -19.87
N PRO A 216 -7.71 -16.24 -19.69
CA PRO A 216 -8.38 -15.86 -18.45
C PRO A 216 -7.77 -16.62 -17.28
N PRO A 217 -7.51 -15.93 -16.14
CA PRO A 217 -6.99 -16.60 -14.96
C PRO A 217 -7.94 -17.67 -14.42
N ILE A 218 -7.37 -18.79 -13.97
CA ILE A 218 -8.06 -19.77 -13.14
C ILE A 218 -7.64 -19.47 -11.69
N ALA A 219 -8.46 -18.66 -11.03
CA ALA A 219 -8.24 -18.21 -9.66
C ALA A 219 -9.54 -18.31 -8.86
N SER A 220 -9.50 -18.00 -7.58
CA SER A 220 -10.59 -18.26 -6.63
C SER A 220 -11.50 -17.06 -6.37
N GLY A 221 -11.21 -15.91 -6.96
CA GLY A 221 -11.91 -14.67 -6.68
C GLY A 221 -13.36 -14.63 -7.16
N PRO A 222 -14.11 -13.63 -6.67
CA PRO A 222 -15.55 -13.54 -6.90
C PRO A 222 -15.93 -13.26 -8.36
N TYR A 223 -15.02 -12.73 -9.17
CA TYR A 223 -15.29 -12.40 -10.57
C TYR A 223 -14.39 -13.16 -11.52
N THR A 224 -14.91 -13.39 -12.72
CA THR A 224 -14.17 -13.91 -13.87
C THR A 224 -14.17 -12.88 -15.01
N VAL A 225 -13.21 -12.97 -15.91
CA VAL A 225 -13.18 -12.12 -17.12
C VAL A 225 -14.25 -12.61 -18.09
N GLU A 226 -15.28 -11.80 -18.36
CA GLU A 226 -16.34 -12.07 -19.32
C GLU A 226 -15.95 -11.61 -20.73
N GLU A 227 -15.37 -10.39 -20.82
CA GLU A 227 -14.94 -9.79 -22.07
C GLU A 227 -13.64 -8.99 -21.86
N ALA A 228 -12.72 -9.12 -22.80
CA ALA A 228 -11.50 -8.33 -22.85
C ALA A 228 -11.21 -7.93 -24.32
N ASP A 229 -11.67 -6.74 -24.70
CA ASP A 229 -11.37 -6.15 -26.01
C ASP A 229 -10.14 -5.26 -25.94
N TYR A 230 -8.99 -5.82 -26.28
CA TYR A 230 -7.71 -5.12 -26.27
C TYR A 230 -7.63 -3.95 -27.26
N GLY A 231 -8.42 -4.01 -28.36
CA GLY A 231 -8.43 -2.97 -29.40
C GLY A 231 -9.21 -1.72 -28.99
N ARG A 232 -10.37 -1.91 -28.38
CA ARG A 232 -11.26 -0.83 -27.93
C ARG A 232 -11.07 -0.46 -26.47
N GLY A 233 -10.35 -1.27 -25.71
CA GLY A 233 -10.13 -1.06 -24.30
C GLY A 233 -11.37 -1.32 -23.43
N ASN A 234 -12.30 -2.16 -23.89
CA ASN A 234 -13.43 -2.60 -23.08
C ASN A 234 -13.02 -3.82 -22.25
N LEU A 235 -13.41 -3.82 -20.99
CA LEU A 235 -13.16 -4.92 -20.07
C LEU A 235 -14.37 -5.11 -19.18
N THR A 236 -14.89 -6.32 -19.18
CA THR A 236 -16.04 -6.71 -18.34
C THR A 236 -15.67 -7.90 -17.48
N TYR A 237 -15.92 -7.77 -16.19
CA TYR A 237 -15.89 -8.87 -15.24
C TYR A 237 -17.33 -9.27 -14.90
N ARG A 238 -17.56 -10.56 -14.78
CA ARG A 238 -18.83 -11.13 -14.34
C ARG A 238 -18.66 -11.84 -13.00
N LEU A 239 -19.61 -11.61 -12.11
CA LEU A 239 -19.68 -12.33 -10.83
C LEU A 239 -19.83 -13.83 -11.12
N ASN A 240 -18.94 -14.62 -10.52
CA ASN A 240 -19.03 -16.08 -10.61
C ASN A 240 -20.24 -16.57 -9.79
N PRO A 241 -21.26 -17.18 -10.42
CA PRO A 241 -22.44 -17.65 -9.69
C PRO A 241 -22.10 -18.74 -8.67
N ASP A 242 -21.01 -19.48 -8.90
CA ASP A 242 -20.54 -20.56 -8.04
C ASP A 242 -19.37 -20.11 -7.14
N TYR A 243 -19.29 -18.80 -6.86
CA TYR A 243 -18.23 -18.27 -6.01
C TYR A 243 -18.29 -18.88 -4.61
N TRP A 244 -17.22 -19.57 -4.23
CA TRP A 244 -17.10 -20.34 -3.00
C TRP A 244 -17.20 -19.48 -1.72
N GLY A 245 -16.72 -18.25 -1.79
CA GLY A 245 -16.54 -17.37 -0.64
C GLY A 245 -17.72 -16.45 -0.32
N VAL A 246 -18.90 -16.67 -0.95
CA VAL A 246 -20.07 -15.77 -0.79
C VAL A 246 -20.53 -15.62 0.67
N ASP A 247 -20.38 -16.69 1.47
CA ASP A 247 -20.76 -16.72 2.88
C ASP A 247 -19.58 -16.60 3.84
N GLU A 248 -18.35 -16.42 3.33
CA GLU A 248 -17.19 -16.17 4.19
C GLU A 248 -17.34 -14.83 4.92
N PRO A 249 -17.10 -14.78 6.24
CA PRO A 249 -17.28 -13.55 7.02
C PRO A 249 -16.55 -12.35 6.44
N VAL A 250 -15.34 -12.55 5.92
CA VAL A 250 -14.51 -11.51 5.30
C VAL A 250 -15.02 -11.04 3.92
N ARG A 251 -16.00 -11.73 3.33
CA ARG A 251 -16.59 -11.44 2.02
C ARG A 251 -18.08 -11.10 2.08
N LYS A 252 -18.73 -11.44 3.15
CA LYS A 252 -20.17 -11.23 3.29
C LYS A 252 -20.55 -9.75 3.22
N GLY A 253 -21.51 -9.43 2.37
CA GLY A 253 -21.92 -8.05 2.11
C GLY A 253 -21.06 -7.29 1.10
N THR A 254 -20.07 -7.95 0.49
CA THR A 254 -19.23 -7.40 -0.58
C THR A 254 -19.58 -7.99 -1.95
N HIS A 255 -18.95 -7.51 -3.03
CA HIS A 255 -19.12 -8.03 -4.40
C HIS A 255 -20.59 -8.12 -4.83
N ASN A 256 -21.29 -6.97 -4.75
CA ASN A 256 -22.74 -6.91 -4.90
C ASN A 256 -23.20 -6.77 -6.35
N PHE A 257 -22.33 -6.37 -7.28
CA PHE A 257 -22.69 -6.17 -8.69
C PHE A 257 -22.51 -7.46 -9.50
N GLU A 258 -23.46 -7.73 -10.42
CA GLU A 258 -23.36 -8.86 -11.35
C GLU A 258 -22.22 -8.66 -12.36
N ARG A 259 -22.02 -7.41 -12.82
CA ARG A 259 -20.95 -7.04 -13.75
C ARG A 259 -20.19 -5.84 -13.27
N ILE A 260 -18.89 -5.82 -13.55
CA ILE A 260 -18.02 -4.66 -13.37
C ILE A 260 -17.37 -4.37 -14.72
N ASN A 261 -17.69 -3.20 -15.28
CA ASN A 261 -17.13 -2.73 -16.54
C ASN A 261 -16.03 -1.71 -16.28
N TYR A 262 -14.90 -1.82 -16.96
CA TYR A 262 -13.87 -0.81 -16.96
C TYR A 262 -13.85 -0.07 -18.30
N LYS A 263 -13.86 1.28 -18.23
CA LYS A 263 -13.64 2.19 -19.35
C LYS A 263 -12.28 2.86 -19.23
N LEU A 264 -11.52 2.87 -20.31
CA LEU A 264 -10.17 3.40 -20.35
C LEU A 264 -10.20 4.80 -20.96
N PHE A 265 -9.51 5.72 -20.29
CA PHE A 265 -9.35 7.10 -20.73
C PHE A 265 -7.88 7.43 -20.92
N ARG A 266 -7.54 8.11 -22.00
CA ARG A 266 -6.16 8.54 -22.29
C ARG A 266 -5.75 9.77 -21.51
N ASP A 267 -6.74 10.57 -21.14
CA ASP A 267 -6.56 11.86 -20.49
C ASP A 267 -7.46 11.98 -19.27
N TYR A 268 -6.91 12.57 -18.21
CA TYR A 268 -7.63 12.70 -16.94
C TYR A 268 -8.77 13.71 -17.01
N ASP A 269 -8.59 14.84 -17.74
CA ASP A 269 -9.63 15.86 -17.82
C ASP A 269 -10.79 15.36 -18.67
N LEU A 270 -10.50 14.54 -19.72
CA LEU A 270 -11.53 13.81 -20.46
C LEU A 270 -12.29 12.81 -19.56
N GLN A 271 -11.59 12.12 -18.68
CA GLN A 271 -12.22 11.23 -17.68
C GLN A 271 -13.16 12.00 -16.75
N VAL A 272 -12.74 13.18 -16.27
CA VAL A 272 -13.59 14.06 -15.43
C VAL A 272 -14.86 14.46 -16.17
N GLU A 273 -14.76 14.90 -17.42
CA GLU A 273 -15.94 15.28 -18.21
C GLU A 273 -16.84 14.07 -18.51
N ALA A 274 -16.28 12.90 -18.76
CA ALA A 274 -17.03 11.66 -18.92
C ALA A 274 -17.81 11.28 -17.64
N PHE A 275 -17.23 11.47 -16.47
CA PHE A 275 -17.94 11.28 -15.19
C PHE A 275 -19.10 12.27 -15.04
N LYS A 276 -18.87 13.55 -15.33
CA LYS A 276 -19.93 14.58 -15.30
C LYS A 276 -21.06 14.26 -16.28
N ALA A 277 -20.75 13.62 -17.39
CA ALA A 277 -21.72 13.12 -18.37
C ALA A 277 -22.40 11.79 -17.99
N GLY A 278 -21.98 11.15 -16.89
CA GLY A 278 -22.59 9.88 -16.44
C GLY A 278 -22.14 8.65 -17.22
N VAL A 279 -20.96 8.70 -17.85
CA VAL A 279 -20.41 7.59 -18.62
C VAL A 279 -19.93 6.44 -17.73
N PHE A 280 -19.62 6.72 -16.48
CA PHE A 280 -19.25 5.74 -15.45
C PHE A 280 -19.68 6.21 -14.06
N ASP A 281 -19.72 5.30 -13.08
CA ASP A 281 -20.46 5.46 -11.85
C ASP A 281 -19.68 6.05 -10.69
N ILE A 282 -18.38 5.77 -10.60
CA ILE A 282 -17.54 6.19 -9.47
C ILE A 282 -16.25 6.85 -9.96
N MET A 283 -16.02 8.06 -9.46
CA MET A 283 -14.78 8.81 -9.64
C MET A 283 -14.09 9.02 -8.29
N VAL A 284 -12.88 8.48 -8.14
CA VAL A 284 -12.02 8.77 -7.00
C VAL A 284 -11.17 9.97 -7.36
N GLU A 285 -11.42 11.10 -6.69
CA GLU A 285 -10.77 12.38 -7.01
C GLU A 285 -9.62 12.65 -6.03
N GLY A 286 -8.41 12.79 -6.58
CA GLY A 286 -7.21 13.14 -5.83
C GLY A 286 -6.71 14.58 -6.04
N LYS A 287 -7.33 15.35 -6.98
CA LYS A 287 -6.94 16.74 -7.24
C LYS A 287 -7.85 17.71 -6.49
N ALA A 288 -7.31 18.43 -5.52
CA ALA A 288 -8.05 19.40 -4.71
C ALA A 288 -8.85 20.40 -5.56
N ARG A 289 -8.26 20.93 -6.66
CA ARG A 289 -8.95 21.83 -7.58
C ARG A 289 -10.24 21.22 -8.15
N ASN A 290 -10.18 19.96 -8.57
CA ASN A 290 -11.35 19.32 -9.14
C ASN A 290 -12.38 19.05 -8.05
N TRP A 291 -11.94 18.58 -6.89
CA TRP A 291 -12.81 18.35 -5.75
C TRP A 291 -13.56 19.61 -5.35
N CYS A 292 -12.87 20.75 -5.16
CA CYS A 292 -13.54 22.00 -4.78
C CYS A 292 -14.48 22.52 -5.86
N CYS A 293 -14.02 22.49 -7.12
CA CYS A 293 -14.48 23.51 -8.04
C CYS A 293 -14.99 22.97 -9.40
N VAL A 294 -14.70 21.74 -9.79
CA VAL A 294 -15.05 21.19 -11.12
C VAL A 294 -16.35 20.39 -11.11
N TYR A 295 -16.61 19.64 -10.05
CA TYR A 295 -17.80 18.80 -9.93
C TYR A 295 -19.04 19.66 -9.62
N LYS A 296 -19.61 20.24 -10.67
CA LYS A 296 -20.78 21.11 -10.67
C LYS A 296 -21.66 20.79 -11.89
N GLY A 297 -22.89 21.26 -11.87
CA GLY A 297 -23.84 21.12 -12.96
C GLY A 297 -25.10 20.39 -12.54
N VAL A 298 -26.02 20.21 -13.51
CA VAL A 298 -27.38 19.70 -13.26
C VAL A 298 -27.40 18.40 -12.51
N ARG A 299 -26.59 17.43 -12.91
CA ARG A 299 -26.54 16.11 -12.23
C ARG A 299 -26.18 16.19 -10.74
N PHE A 300 -25.33 17.16 -10.36
CA PHE A 300 -24.98 17.38 -8.95
C PHE A 300 -26.08 18.12 -8.19
N SER A 301 -26.73 19.10 -8.83
CA SER A 301 -27.84 19.86 -8.22
C SER A 301 -29.11 19.02 -8.08
N GLU A 302 -29.34 18.05 -8.96
CA GLU A 302 -30.46 17.12 -8.93
C GLU A 302 -30.19 15.85 -8.10
N GLY A 303 -28.96 15.71 -7.58
CA GLY A 303 -28.61 14.57 -6.74
C GLY A 303 -28.30 13.26 -7.48
N GLU A 304 -28.22 13.29 -8.82
CA GLU A 304 -27.79 12.16 -9.63
C GLU A 304 -26.30 11.82 -9.44
N ALA A 305 -25.47 12.79 -9.12
CA ALA A 305 -24.08 12.65 -8.77
C ALA A 305 -23.81 13.26 -7.40
N ILE A 306 -23.16 12.54 -6.51
CA ILE A 306 -22.94 12.94 -5.12
C ILE A 306 -21.44 13.03 -4.84
N LYS A 307 -21.01 14.15 -4.25
CA LYS A 307 -19.67 14.29 -3.66
C LYS A 307 -19.71 13.81 -2.22
N LYS A 308 -18.84 12.86 -1.86
CA LYS A 308 -18.76 12.36 -0.49
C LYS A 308 -17.32 12.07 -0.09
N LEU A 309 -16.93 12.50 1.10
CA LEU A 309 -15.70 12.09 1.76
C LEU A 309 -15.96 10.81 2.58
N PHE A 310 -15.06 9.85 2.43
CA PHE A 310 -15.08 8.62 3.20
C PHE A 310 -13.83 8.61 4.09
N PRO A 311 -13.96 8.94 5.39
CA PRO A 311 -12.84 8.85 6.30
C PRO A 311 -12.41 7.39 6.46
N HIS A 312 -11.11 7.17 6.50
CA HIS A 312 -10.53 5.85 6.69
C HIS A 312 -9.31 5.93 7.64
N LYS A 313 -8.93 4.79 8.19
CA LYS A 313 -7.78 4.66 9.09
C LYS A 313 -6.52 4.10 8.42
N ASN A 314 -6.49 4.08 7.09
CA ASN A 314 -5.28 3.67 6.38
C ASN A 314 -4.16 4.67 6.66
N ILE A 315 -2.94 4.17 6.83
CA ILE A 315 -1.76 5.01 6.97
C ILE A 315 -1.61 5.86 5.71
N PRO A 316 -1.65 7.19 5.82
CA PRO A 316 -1.56 8.07 4.66
C PRO A 316 -0.16 8.03 4.06
N ALA A 317 -0.09 8.07 2.74
CA ALA A 317 1.18 8.26 2.06
C ALA A 317 1.71 9.67 2.36
N MET A 318 2.96 9.76 2.82
CA MET A 318 3.63 11.03 3.03
C MET A 318 4.10 11.60 1.69
N ASN A 319 3.65 12.82 1.36
CA ASN A 319 4.15 13.59 0.23
C ASN A 319 5.12 14.66 0.74
N GLY A 320 6.34 14.66 0.24
CA GLY A 320 7.35 15.61 0.69
C GLY A 320 8.52 15.76 -0.28
N TYR A 321 9.40 16.71 0.00
CA TYR A 321 10.68 16.85 -0.66
C TYR A 321 11.74 16.11 0.13
N ILE A 322 12.42 15.15 -0.50
CA ILE A 322 13.43 14.32 0.15
C ILE A 322 14.81 14.86 -0.18
N PHE A 323 15.60 15.15 0.86
CA PHE A 323 16.98 15.58 0.69
C PHE A 323 17.90 14.38 0.48
N ASN A 324 18.77 14.47 -0.54
CA ASN A 324 19.80 13.47 -0.75
C ASN A 324 20.93 13.63 0.27
N LEU A 325 20.88 12.88 1.36
CA LEU A 325 21.86 12.92 2.45
C LEU A 325 23.25 12.41 2.05
N ARG A 326 23.41 11.79 0.88
CA ARG A 326 24.73 11.47 0.31
C ARG A 326 25.49 12.74 -0.13
N LYS A 327 24.79 13.86 -0.26
CA LYS A 327 25.41 15.17 -0.52
C LYS A 327 25.76 15.83 0.82
N GLU A 328 27.03 16.13 1.04
CA GLU A 328 27.59 16.73 2.27
C GLU A 328 26.77 17.93 2.77
N ARG A 329 26.37 18.83 1.86
CA ARG A 329 25.56 20.02 2.16
C ARG A 329 24.22 19.73 2.84
N PHE A 330 23.67 18.50 2.70
CA PHE A 330 22.41 18.10 3.34
C PHE A 330 22.60 17.21 4.58
N GLN A 331 23.83 16.89 4.96
CA GLN A 331 24.12 16.15 6.18
C GLN A 331 23.87 17.01 7.43
N ASP A 332 24.13 18.32 7.34
CA ASP A 332 23.82 19.25 8.42
C ASP A 332 22.31 19.45 8.57
N VAL A 333 21.79 19.14 9.77
CA VAL A 333 20.37 19.28 10.10
C VAL A 333 19.88 20.72 10.00
N ARG A 334 20.75 21.72 10.28
CA ARG A 334 20.41 23.14 10.21
C ARG A 334 20.07 23.56 8.79
N VAL A 335 20.82 23.04 7.80
CA VAL A 335 20.53 23.25 6.37
C VAL A 335 19.15 22.68 6.00
N ARG A 336 18.87 21.45 6.42
CA ARG A 336 17.56 20.85 6.15
C ARG A 336 16.42 21.62 6.81
N ARG A 337 16.61 22.05 8.07
CA ARG A 337 15.64 22.86 8.80
C ARG A 337 15.37 24.21 8.11
N ALA A 338 16.42 24.90 7.65
CA ALA A 338 16.30 26.14 6.89
C ALA A 338 15.47 25.94 5.61
N PHE A 339 15.71 24.85 4.90
CA PHE A 339 14.94 24.50 3.70
C PHE A 339 13.49 24.17 4.05
N THR A 340 13.22 23.50 5.16
CA THR A 340 11.86 23.25 5.63
C THR A 340 11.12 24.54 5.95
N LEU A 341 11.76 25.50 6.60
CA LEU A 341 11.20 26.81 6.92
C LEU A 341 10.83 27.65 5.67
N ALA A 342 11.50 27.40 4.53
CA ALA A 342 11.19 28.04 3.27
C ALA A 342 9.91 27.51 2.58
N PHE A 343 9.38 26.37 3.03
CA PHE A 343 8.15 25.83 2.48
C PHE A 343 6.92 26.51 3.12
N ASP A 344 6.17 27.25 2.33
CA ASP A 344 4.98 27.96 2.77
C ASP A 344 3.74 27.10 2.55
N PHE A 345 3.51 26.17 3.49
CA PHE A 345 2.37 25.26 3.41
C PHE A 345 1.03 26.01 3.41
N ASP A 346 0.86 27.02 4.24
CA ASP A 346 -0.40 27.74 4.37
C ASP A 346 -0.79 28.43 3.05
N TRP A 347 0.18 29.08 2.41
CA TRP A 347 -0.05 29.69 1.10
C TRP A 347 -0.37 28.64 0.03
N VAL A 348 0.39 27.54 -0.01
CA VAL A 348 0.18 26.44 -0.96
C VAL A 348 -1.17 25.78 -0.72
N ASN A 349 -1.52 25.53 0.53
CA ASN A 349 -2.80 24.90 0.90
C ASN A 349 -3.98 25.80 0.48
N LYS A 350 -3.91 27.09 0.79
CA LYS A 350 -4.96 28.04 0.44
C LYS A 350 -5.12 28.24 -1.07
N ASN A 351 -4.01 28.43 -1.80
CA ASN A 351 -4.07 28.89 -3.19
C ASN A 351 -3.98 27.75 -4.24
N ILE A 352 -3.44 26.58 -3.85
CA ILE A 352 -3.24 25.46 -4.77
C ILE A 352 -4.06 24.23 -4.35
N PHE A 353 -4.21 24.01 -3.05
CA PHE A 353 -4.93 22.86 -2.52
C PHE A 353 -6.31 23.17 -1.98
N TYR A 354 -6.76 24.43 -2.10
CA TYR A 354 -8.12 24.85 -1.76
C TYR A 354 -8.53 24.47 -0.33
N GLU A 355 -7.56 24.50 0.61
CA GLU A 355 -7.71 24.15 2.01
C GLU A 355 -8.07 22.65 2.28
N GLU A 356 -7.93 21.80 1.26
CA GLU A 356 -8.27 20.36 1.33
C GLU A 356 -7.17 19.50 1.99
N TYR A 357 -5.99 20.05 2.24
CA TYR A 357 -4.87 19.31 2.77
C TYR A 357 -4.53 19.70 4.21
N ARG A 358 -3.93 18.77 4.92
CA ARG A 358 -3.31 19.01 6.22
C ARG A 358 -1.83 18.69 6.14
N GLN A 359 -1.01 19.50 6.84
CA GLN A 359 0.40 19.18 6.94
C GLN A 359 0.57 18.00 7.90
N PRO A 360 1.26 16.92 7.50
CA PRO A 360 1.51 15.79 8.39
C PRO A 360 2.54 16.19 9.45
N TYR A 361 2.33 15.77 10.68
CA TYR A 361 3.25 15.96 11.81
C TYR A 361 4.00 14.65 12.16
N SER A 362 3.55 13.53 11.64
CA SER A 362 4.13 12.20 11.83
C SER A 362 4.07 11.40 10.54
N TYR A 363 4.95 10.43 10.39
CA TYR A 363 4.84 9.41 9.34
C TYR A 363 3.55 8.58 9.50
N PHE A 364 2.99 8.53 10.70
CA PHE A 364 1.78 7.79 11.05
C PHE A 364 0.58 8.71 11.32
N SER A 365 0.64 9.96 10.85
CA SER A 365 -0.47 10.93 11.01
C SER A 365 -1.82 10.29 10.69
N THR A 366 -2.86 10.61 11.48
CA THR A 366 -4.22 10.07 11.36
C THR A 366 -4.43 8.64 11.85
N THR A 367 -3.42 7.99 12.38
CA THR A 367 -3.51 6.66 12.99
C THR A 367 -3.14 6.71 14.48
N GLU A 368 -3.48 5.66 15.21
CA GLU A 368 -3.10 5.48 16.61
C GLU A 368 -1.60 5.31 16.85
N LEU A 369 -0.82 5.08 15.78
CA LEU A 369 0.64 4.99 15.85
C LEU A 369 1.32 6.35 15.86
N ALA A 370 0.59 7.44 15.63
CA ALA A 370 1.14 8.78 15.69
C ALA A 370 1.31 9.22 17.14
N ALA A 371 2.53 9.52 17.55
CA ALA A 371 2.79 10.08 18.86
C ALA A 371 2.05 11.42 19.06
N SER A 372 1.49 11.64 20.23
CA SER A 372 0.76 12.85 20.60
C SER A 372 0.99 13.22 22.06
N GLY A 373 1.05 14.51 22.37
CA GLY A 373 1.22 14.99 23.74
C GLY A 373 2.61 14.70 24.31
N LEU A 374 2.67 14.53 25.63
CA LEU A 374 3.87 14.10 26.36
C LEU A 374 3.96 12.57 26.30
N PRO A 375 5.18 12.00 26.38
CA PRO A 375 5.34 10.56 26.55
C PRO A 375 4.59 10.08 27.82
N SER A 376 3.93 8.92 27.69
CA SER A 376 3.30 8.23 28.82
C SER A 376 4.35 7.69 29.81
N GLU A 377 3.92 7.24 30.97
CA GLU A 377 4.82 6.61 31.97
C GLU A 377 5.52 5.38 31.39
N ASP A 378 4.82 4.56 30.61
CA ASP A 378 5.38 3.37 29.95
C ASP A 378 6.42 3.75 28.88
N GLU A 379 6.12 4.77 28.06
CA GLU A 379 7.06 5.31 27.08
C GLU A 379 8.30 5.89 27.75
N LEU A 380 8.12 6.65 28.85
CA LEU A 380 9.25 7.18 29.64
C LEU A 380 10.11 6.04 30.19
N GLY A 381 9.52 4.95 30.66
CA GLY A 381 10.26 3.78 31.12
C GLY A 381 11.21 3.19 30.05
N LEU A 382 10.83 3.28 28.78
CA LEU A 382 11.65 2.86 27.65
C LEU A 382 12.68 3.92 27.20
N LEU A 383 12.33 5.19 27.30
CA LEU A 383 13.15 6.32 26.80
C LEU A 383 14.22 6.78 27.79
N GLU A 384 13.95 6.75 29.10
CA GLU A 384 14.85 7.25 30.16
C GLU A 384 16.26 6.64 30.12
N PRO A 385 16.45 5.32 29.87
CA PRO A 385 17.81 4.75 29.77
C PRO A 385 18.66 5.36 28.64
N TRP A 386 18.04 6.04 27.70
CA TRP A 386 18.70 6.61 26.50
C TRP A 386 18.67 8.14 26.50
N ARG A 387 18.26 8.79 27.59
CA ARG A 387 18.04 10.24 27.67
C ARG A 387 19.22 11.06 27.16
N ASP A 388 20.45 10.68 27.50
CA ASP A 388 21.67 11.40 27.10
C ASP A 388 22.01 11.24 25.61
N GLN A 389 21.39 10.29 24.93
CA GLN A 389 21.63 9.99 23.51
C GLN A 389 20.48 10.46 22.61
N LEU A 390 19.34 10.79 23.19
CA LEU A 390 18.15 11.23 22.48
C LEU A 390 18.05 12.76 22.44
N ASP A 391 17.41 13.27 21.39
CA ASP A 391 17.06 14.69 21.32
C ASP A 391 16.12 15.02 22.48
N PRO A 392 16.40 16.09 23.28
CA PRO A 392 15.53 16.54 24.37
C PRO A 392 14.06 16.73 23.96
N ALA A 393 13.79 17.04 22.70
CA ALA A 393 12.43 17.16 22.16
C ALA A 393 11.60 15.88 22.28
N VAL A 394 12.24 14.70 22.37
CA VAL A 394 11.56 13.40 22.55
C VAL A 394 10.82 13.35 23.90
N PHE A 395 11.33 14.05 24.92
CA PHE A 395 10.76 14.11 26.27
C PHE A 395 9.78 15.29 26.44
N GLY A 396 9.67 16.13 25.43
CA GLY A 396 8.75 17.24 25.37
C GLY A 396 7.37 16.84 24.82
N SER A 397 6.42 17.77 24.91
CA SER A 397 5.19 17.59 24.14
C SER A 397 5.59 17.48 22.67
N MET A 398 5.18 16.40 22.02
CA MET A 398 5.20 16.34 20.57
C MET A 398 4.30 17.47 20.07
N VAL A 399 4.94 18.62 19.92
CA VAL A 399 4.32 19.76 19.27
C VAL A 399 4.05 19.31 17.87
N ASP A 400 2.81 19.47 17.43
CA ASP A 400 2.46 19.42 16.03
C ASP A 400 3.54 20.18 15.24
N LEU A 401 4.49 19.43 14.68
CA LEU A 401 5.31 19.99 13.65
C LEU A 401 4.32 20.26 12.53
N PRO A 402 3.85 21.38 12.39
CA PRO A 402 4.44 22.60 11.98
C PRO A 402 3.66 23.85 12.40
N ALA A 403 3.26 23.94 13.59
CA ALA A 403 2.71 25.19 14.04
C ALA A 403 3.82 26.19 14.28
N ASP A 404 4.76 26.32 13.33
CA ASP A 404 5.54 27.52 13.23
C ASP A 404 4.60 28.67 12.84
N LYS A 405 3.97 29.27 13.85
CA LYS A 405 3.00 30.36 13.72
C LYS A 405 3.63 31.64 13.14
N ARG A 406 4.95 31.63 12.91
CA ARG A 406 5.66 32.72 12.27
C ARG A 406 5.20 32.85 10.82
N ASN A 407 5.11 34.07 10.33
CA ASN A 407 4.89 34.32 8.91
C ASN A 407 6.11 33.87 8.06
N LEU A 408 5.91 33.76 6.75
CA LEU A 408 6.98 33.30 5.85
C LEU A 408 8.26 34.14 5.98
N ARG A 409 8.15 35.46 6.14
CA ARG A 409 9.32 36.33 6.27
C ARG A 409 10.14 36.00 7.52
N GLU A 410 9.50 35.82 8.65
CA GLU A 410 10.15 35.44 9.90
C GLU A 410 10.82 34.07 9.81
N ARG A 411 10.14 33.11 9.16
CA ARG A 411 10.68 31.79 8.89
C ARG A 411 11.90 31.83 7.98
N LEU A 412 11.90 32.68 6.95
CA LEU A 412 13.04 32.85 6.05
C LEU A 412 14.23 33.50 6.77
N ILE A 413 14.00 34.49 7.65
CA ILE A 413 15.05 35.10 8.46
C ILE A 413 15.71 34.05 9.36
N GLU A 414 14.93 33.24 10.03
CA GLU A 414 15.44 32.15 10.86
C GLU A 414 16.18 31.10 10.00
N GLY A 415 15.66 30.75 8.84
CA GLY A 415 16.31 29.86 7.90
C GLY A 415 17.68 30.37 7.44
N GLN A 416 17.80 31.68 7.17
CA GLN A 416 19.06 32.31 6.82
C GLN A 416 20.06 32.24 7.99
N ARG A 417 19.62 32.50 9.22
CA ARG A 417 20.46 32.39 10.44
C ARG A 417 21.01 30.95 10.58
N LEU A 418 20.16 29.93 10.39
CA LEU A 418 20.59 28.53 10.45
C LEU A 418 21.59 28.16 9.36
N LEU A 419 21.47 28.73 8.17
CA LEU A 419 22.40 28.53 7.07
C LEU A 419 23.75 29.18 7.39
N GLU A 420 23.74 30.38 7.95
CA GLU A 420 24.97 31.08 8.39
C GLU A 420 25.71 30.28 9.49
N GLU A 421 25.00 29.77 10.49
CA GLU A 421 25.54 28.89 11.53
C GLU A 421 26.09 27.56 10.95
N ALA A 422 25.53 27.08 9.84
CA ALA A 422 26.02 25.92 9.11
C ALA A 422 27.18 26.26 8.16
N GLY A 423 27.68 27.50 8.17
CA GLY A 423 28.82 27.95 7.35
C GLY A 423 28.43 28.37 5.93
N TRP A 424 27.16 28.60 5.65
CA TRP A 424 26.67 29.09 4.38
C TRP A 424 26.26 30.56 4.47
N VAL A 425 26.96 31.44 3.78
CA VAL A 425 26.76 32.89 3.87
C VAL A 425 26.38 33.47 2.52
N TYR A 426 25.37 34.37 2.51
CA TYR A 426 25.00 35.07 1.30
C TYR A 426 26.07 36.10 0.91
N ARG A 427 26.71 35.94 -0.27
CA ARG A 427 27.71 36.81 -0.83
C ARG A 427 27.63 36.82 -2.36
N ASP A 428 27.85 37.96 -2.97
CA ASP A 428 27.88 38.14 -4.44
C ASP A 428 26.69 37.48 -5.15
N GLY A 429 25.49 37.70 -4.63
CA GLY A 429 24.28 37.23 -5.25
C GLY A 429 23.98 35.73 -5.08
N ALA A 430 24.78 35.00 -4.27
CA ALA A 430 24.58 33.57 -4.03
C ALA A 430 24.92 33.17 -2.59
N LEU A 431 24.29 32.11 -2.12
CA LEU A 431 24.65 31.42 -0.87
C LEU A 431 25.96 30.64 -1.10
N ARG A 432 26.99 30.90 -0.30
CA ARG A 432 28.36 30.33 -0.49
C ARG A 432 28.88 29.71 0.80
N ASN A 433 29.66 28.63 0.67
CA ASN A 433 30.42 28.05 1.77
C ASN A 433 31.72 28.81 2.05
N ALA A 434 32.51 28.36 3.03
CA ALA A 434 33.76 28.95 3.41
C ALA A 434 34.81 28.95 2.27
N LYS A 435 34.72 28.03 1.31
CA LYS A 435 35.57 27.95 0.11
C LYS A 435 35.12 28.89 -1.01
N GLY A 436 34.01 29.61 -0.84
CA GLY A 436 33.43 30.48 -1.86
C GLY A 436 32.56 29.71 -2.90
N GLU A 437 32.38 28.43 -2.73
CA GLU A 437 31.55 27.60 -3.65
C GLU A 437 30.08 27.91 -3.45
N PRO A 438 29.31 28.11 -4.52
CA PRO A 438 27.86 28.41 -4.42
C PRO A 438 27.05 27.19 -4.02
N PHE A 439 25.95 27.40 -3.28
CA PHE A 439 24.95 26.38 -3.01
C PHE A 439 24.09 26.13 -4.25
N VAL A 440 24.37 25.04 -4.95
CA VAL A 440 23.61 24.65 -6.15
C VAL A 440 22.65 23.52 -5.78
N LEU A 441 21.33 23.76 -5.88
CA LEU A 441 20.30 22.77 -5.74
C LEU A 441 19.88 22.25 -7.11
N GLU A 442 20.04 20.97 -7.34
CA GLU A 442 19.44 20.29 -8.50
C GLU A 442 18.07 19.75 -8.08
N ALA A 443 17.01 20.32 -8.64
CA ALA A 443 15.64 19.89 -8.42
C ALA A 443 15.22 18.94 -9.54
N SER A 444 15.11 17.65 -9.24
CA SER A 444 14.55 16.66 -10.16
C SER A 444 13.03 16.73 -10.11
N LEU A 445 12.43 17.06 -11.24
CA LEU A 445 10.98 17.26 -11.40
C LEU A 445 10.46 16.17 -12.34
N THR A 446 9.51 15.38 -11.85
CA THR A 446 8.87 14.34 -12.67
C THR A 446 7.71 14.93 -13.47
N GLU A 447 7.58 14.58 -14.74
CA GLU A 447 6.45 14.96 -15.58
C GLU A 447 5.10 14.60 -14.91
N GLY A 448 4.11 15.49 -15.04
CA GLY A 448 2.77 15.34 -14.47
C GLY A 448 2.60 15.85 -13.04
N ILE A 449 3.66 16.30 -12.36
CA ILE A 449 3.54 16.96 -11.06
C ILE A 449 3.14 18.42 -11.24
N PRO A 450 2.14 18.94 -10.50
CA PRO A 450 1.74 20.34 -10.59
C PRO A 450 2.89 21.30 -10.26
N LEU A 451 3.45 21.96 -11.27
CA LEU A 451 4.55 22.91 -11.14
C LEU A 451 4.32 24.06 -10.14
N PRO A 452 3.10 24.67 -10.03
CA PRO A 452 2.90 25.83 -9.17
C PRO A 452 3.31 25.63 -7.71
N ARG A 453 3.07 24.45 -7.13
CA ARG A 453 3.46 24.17 -5.72
C ARG A 453 4.97 24.13 -5.54
N ILE A 454 5.68 23.63 -6.54
CA ILE A 454 7.13 23.48 -6.53
C ILE A 454 7.78 24.85 -6.76
N GLU A 455 7.29 25.61 -7.72
CA GLU A 455 7.80 26.93 -8.08
C GLU A 455 7.80 27.91 -6.90
N THR A 456 6.75 27.91 -6.08
CA THR A 456 6.66 28.75 -4.89
C THR A 456 7.77 28.39 -3.90
N TYR A 457 8.02 27.11 -3.67
CA TYR A 457 9.08 26.65 -2.78
C TYR A 457 10.48 27.00 -3.34
N LEU A 458 10.72 26.72 -4.61
CA LEU A 458 12.00 27.03 -5.24
C LEU A 458 12.29 28.54 -5.24
N ARG A 459 11.26 29.36 -5.45
CA ARG A 459 11.40 30.82 -5.34
C ARG A 459 11.81 31.25 -3.92
N ASN A 460 11.21 30.66 -2.90
CA ASN A 460 11.58 30.97 -1.51
C ASN A 460 13.01 30.55 -1.19
N LEU A 461 13.45 29.38 -1.67
CA LEU A 461 14.87 28.98 -1.55
C LEU A 461 15.82 29.92 -2.29
N GLY A 462 15.38 30.48 -3.43
CA GLY A 462 16.12 31.51 -4.14
C GLY A 462 16.39 32.79 -3.30
N GLN A 463 15.51 33.11 -2.33
CA GLN A 463 15.72 34.24 -1.42
C GLN A 463 16.91 34.02 -0.47
N TYR A 464 17.30 32.79 -0.18
CA TYR A 464 18.55 32.49 0.51
C TYR A 464 19.80 32.63 -0.36
N GLY A 465 19.61 32.83 -1.69
CA GLY A 465 20.72 32.81 -2.66
C GLY A 465 21.08 31.40 -3.15
N VAL A 466 20.20 30.42 -2.96
CA VAL A 466 20.35 29.08 -3.54
C VAL A 466 20.19 29.14 -5.05
N ILE A 467 21.19 28.64 -5.79
CA ILE A 467 21.14 28.51 -7.24
C ILE A 467 20.38 27.24 -7.60
N ILE A 468 19.26 27.37 -8.30
CA ILE A 468 18.38 26.26 -8.61
C ILE A 468 18.56 25.80 -10.05
N LYS A 469 18.98 24.56 -10.23
CA LYS A 469 18.99 23.86 -11.51
C LYS A 469 17.81 22.92 -11.60
N ARG A 470 16.92 23.14 -12.55
CA ARG A 470 15.75 22.27 -12.79
C ARG A 470 16.12 21.18 -13.77
N ARG A 471 15.82 19.94 -13.42
CA ARG A 471 15.94 18.78 -14.30
C ARG A 471 14.60 18.10 -14.43
N LEU A 472 14.01 18.17 -15.62
CA LEU A 472 12.80 17.44 -15.91
C LEU A 472 13.15 15.98 -16.24
N THR A 473 12.48 15.03 -15.59
CA THR A 473 12.71 13.59 -15.78
C THR A 473 11.39 12.87 -16.03
N ASP A 474 11.44 11.84 -16.87
CA ASP A 474 10.33 10.89 -16.95
C ASP A 474 10.24 10.02 -15.69
N GLN A 475 9.12 9.30 -15.52
CA GLN A 475 8.88 8.50 -14.33
C GLN A 475 9.88 7.35 -14.13
N VAL A 476 10.43 6.79 -15.22
CA VAL A 476 11.39 5.67 -15.16
C VAL A 476 12.74 6.17 -14.69
N SER A 477 13.21 7.27 -15.29
CA SER A 477 14.45 7.95 -14.90
C SER A 477 14.39 8.47 -13.46
N SER A 478 13.26 9.05 -13.06
CA SER A 478 13.04 9.52 -11.68
C SER A 478 13.16 8.38 -10.66
N ARG A 479 12.59 7.21 -10.93
CA ARG A 479 12.71 6.04 -10.04
C ARG A 479 14.15 5.53 -9.94
N ARG A 480 14.88 5.52 -11.05
CA ARG A 480 16.29 5.12 -11.07
C ARG A 480 17.17 6.09 -10.29
N ASP A 481 16.91 7.39 -10.40
CA ASP A 481 17.67 8.42 -9.67
C ASP A 481 17.43 8.37 -8.14
N MET A 482 16.32 7.75 -7.69
CA MET A 482 16.01 7.57 -6.27
C MET A 482 16.64 6.31 -5.65
N GLN A 483 17.09 5.34 -6.45
CA GLN A 483 17.82 4.15 -6.01
C GLN A 483 19.32 4.46 -5.86
#